data_b29aa6684ac86c3a2e351b57a12f4cd8
#
_entry.id   b29aa6684ac86c3a2e351b57a12f4cd8
#
_cell.length_a   1.000
_cell.length_b   1.000
_cell.length_c   1.000
_cell.angle_alpha   90.00
_cell.angle_beta   90.00
_cell.angle_gamma   90.00
#
_symmetry.space_group_name_H-M   'P 1'
#
loop_
_entity.id
_entity.type
_entity.pdbx_description
1 polymer ?
#
loop_
_entity_poly.entity_id
_entity_poly.type
_entity_poly.pdbx_seq_one_letter_code
_entity_poly.pdbx_strand_id
1 'polypeptide(L)'
;MGEPSENANPTYRLAAAGREAAEDERLSLLESIFDPTSRRRRSLVKPGWRCLEIGAGRGSMAVWLAQQVGEKGQVVATDLDVTYLERLHLPNLDVRRHNILEDSIETLGLGSFDMVSLRLVLFWLVDRQEEAIRRIVQCVRPGGWLVDEDGDWGTVVPVNPFHPLSERYQQVWKKGEWWAARGYDPEFGRKLPVLFERCGLRDIRHEASAEVLRATSPWGQWWLQTLEVMRATDEAAGVLTEARRKEYDVLTTPWSDASFWFQTAVIHACSAQRGN
;
A
#
# COMPACT_ATOMS: atom_id res chain seq x y z
N MET A 1 -26.85 -5.79 16.23
CA MET A 1 -26.48 -4.77 15.25
C MET A 1 -25.67 -3.75 16.02
N GLY A 2 -24.34 -3.86 15.99
CA GLY A 2 -23.42 -2.91 16.61
C GLY A 2 -23.24 -1.73 15.66
N GLU A 3 -23.39 -0.52 16.15
CA GLU A 3 -23.08 0.69 15.41
C GLU A 3 -21.61 0.68 15.00
N PRO A 4 -21.25 1.16 13.78
CA PRO A 4 -19.85 1.28 13.38
C PRO A 4 -19.16 2.29 14.31
N SER A 5 -18.01 1.92 14.86
CA SER A 5 -17.22 2.80 15.72
C SER A 5 -16.87 4.09 14.96
N GLU A 6 -17.22 5.25 15.50
CA GLU A 6 -16.98 6.59 14.94
C GLU A 6 -15.50 6.96 14.78
N ASN A 7 -14.56 6.07 15.10
CA ASN A 7 -13.11 6.31 15.07
C ASN A 7 -12.38 5.65 13.90
N ALA A 8 -13.06 5.18 12.85
CA ALA A 8 -12.39 4.79 11.63
C ALA A 8 -11.88 6.05 10.93
N ASN A 9 -10.56 6.22 10.80
CA ASN A 9 -9.96 7.29 10.02
C ASN A 9 -10.66 7.34 8.64
N PRO A 10 -11.48 8.37 8.34
CA PRO A 10 -12.32 8.38 7.14
C PRO A 10 -11.50 8.40 5.83
N THR A 11 -10.19 8.63 5.94
CA THR A 11 -9.28 8.69 4.80
C THR A 11 -8.84 7.31 4.28
N TYR A 12 -9.01 6.23 5.04
CA TYR A 12 -8.58 4.89 4.62
C TYR A 12 -9.43 4.28 3.49
N ARG A 13 -10.69 4.66 3.35
CA ARG A 13 -11.51 4.24 2.21
C ARG A 13 -11.26 5.17 1.03
N LEU A 14 -10.42 4.74 0.08
CA LEU A 14 -10.28 5.45 -1.18
C LEU A 14 -11.61 5.50 -1.95
N ALA A 15 -12.42 4.46 -1.87
CA ALA A 15 -13.71 4.41 -2.55
C ALA A 15 -14.87 4.84 -1.65
N ALA A 16 -15.61 5.85 -2.08
CA ALA A 16 -16.92 6.17 -1.52
C ALA A 16 -17.92 5.02 -1.77
N ALA A 17 -18.90 4.87 -0.87
CA ALA A 17 -19.96 3.88 -1.02
C ALA A 17 -20.62 3.98 -2.41
N GLY A 18 -20.88 2.83 -3.06
CA GLY A 18 -21.45 2.74 -4.40
C GLY A 18 -20.40 2.72 -5.54
N ARG A 19 -19.11 2.62 -5.22
CA ARG A 19 -18.02 2.53 -6.20
C ARG A 19 -17.19 1.25 -6.10
N GLU A 20 -17.76 0.22 -5.51
CA GLU A 20 -17.07 -1.06 -5.24
C GLU A 20 -16.49 -1.68 -6.51
N ALA A 21 -17.19 -1.59 -7.65
CA ALA A 21 -16.71 -2.11 -8.92
C ALA A 21 -15.49 -1.35 -9.47
N ALA A 22 -15.47 -0.03 -9.36
CA ALA A 22 -14.33 0.79 -9.78
C ALA A 22 -13.11 0.57 -8.88
N GLU A 23 -13.33 0.39 -7.57
CA GLU A 23 -12.26 0.06 -6.63
C GLU A 23 -11.72 -1.36 -6.87
N ASP A 24 -12.59 -2.33 -7.17
CA ASP A 24 -12.17 -3.69 -7.53
C ASP A 24 -11.28 -3.70 -8.78
N GLU A 25 -11.65 -2.95 -9.81
CA GLU A 25 -10.85 -2.78 -11.02
C GLU A 25 -9.50 -2.12 -10.73
N ARG A 26 -9.50 -1.04 -9.96
CA ARG A 26 -8.29 -0.32 -9.56
C ARG A 26 -7.34 -1.19 -8.76
N LEU A 27 -7.84 -1.95 -7.80
CA LEU A 27 -7.05 -2.89 -6.99
C LEU A 27 -6.54 -4.06 -7.84
N SER A 28 -7.34 -4.55 -8.79
CA SER A 28 -6.92 -5.60 -9.74
C SER A 28 -5.73 -5.13 -10.58
N LEU A 29 -5.79 -3.90 -11.05
CA LEU A 29 -4.72 -3.30 -11.84
C LEU A 29 -3.46 -3.08 -10.97
N LEU A 30 -3.62 -2.60 -9.73
CA LEU A 30 -2.53 -2.51 -8.75
C LEU A 30 -1.82 -3.86 -8.56
N GLU A 31 -2.59 -4.93 -8.33
CA GLU A 31 -2.03 -6.28 -8.18
C GLU A 31 -1.22 -6.70 -9.41
N SER A 32 -1.76 -6.47 -10.61
CA SER A 32 -1.08 -6.82 -11.86
C SER A 32 0.26 -6.12 -12.04
N ILE A 33 0.38 -4.89 -11.55
CA ILE A 33 1.60 -4.06 -11.64
C ILE A 33 2.63 -4.47 -10.59
N PHE A 34 2.20 -4.61 -9.33
CA PHE A 34 3.13 -4.78 -8.21
C PHE A 34 3.46 -6.25 -7.90
N ASP A 35 2.53 -7.18 -8.13
CA ASP A 35 2.71 -8.58 -7.75
C ASP A 35 4.00 -9.23 -8.25
N PRO A 36 4.44 -9.05 -9.52
CA PRO A 36 5.65 -9.68 -10.00
C PRO A 36 6.89 -9.33 -9.17
N THR A 37 7.05 -8.04 -8.83
CA THR A 37 8.18 -7.57 -8.02
C THR A 37 7.99 -7.91 -6.54
N SER A 38 6.78 -7.82 -6.02
CA SER A 38 6.46 -8.19 -4.64
C SER A 38 6.74 -9.66 -4.35
N ARG A 39 6.38 -10.55 -5.27
CA ARG A 39 6.68 -12.00 -5.18
C ARG A 39 8.19 -12.26 -5.17
N ARG A 40 8.94 -11.59 -6.04
CA ARG A 40 10.41 -11.69 -6.06
C ARG A 40 11.02 -11.26 -4.71
N ARG A 41 10.56 -10.14 -4.16
CA ARG A 41 11.04 -9.60 -2.87
C ARG A 41 10.72 -10.49 -1.69
N ARG A 42 9.68 -11.30 -1.79
CA ARG A 42 9.25 -12.29 -0.77
C ARG A 42 9.71 -13.72 -1.06
N SER A 43 10.60 -13.91 -2.05
CA SER A 43 11.08 -15.25 -2.48
C SER A 43 11.84 -16.01 -1.40
N LEU A 44 12.15 -15.38 -0.27
CA LEU A 44 12.73 -16.03 0.91
C LEU A 44 11.75 -16.96 1.64
N VAL A 45 10.44 -16.86 1.36
CA VAL A 45 9.40 -17.71 1.98
C VAL A 45 9.66 -19.19 1.70
N LYS A 46 9.40 -20.06 2.68
CA LYS A 46 9.65 -21.50 2.58
C LYS A 46 8.40 -22.31 2.88
N PRO A 47 8.29 -23.52 2.32
CA PRO A 47 7.25 -24.47 2.69
C PRO A 47 7.20 -24.69 4.21
N GLY A 48 6.00 -24.77 4.76
CA GLY A 48 5.76 -24.95 6.19
C GLY A 48 5.83 -23.69 7.04
N TRP A 49 6.18 -22.53 6.46
CA TRP A 49 6.21 -21.27 7.20
C TRP A 49 4.81 -20.80 7.57
N ARG A 50 4.75 -20.06 8.68
CA ARG A 50 3.59 -19.28 9.10
C ARG A 50 3.82 -17.82 8.74
N CYS A 51 2.97 -17.28 7.88
CA CYS A 51 3.08 -15.91 7.37
C CYS A 51 1.88 -15.06 7.79
N LEU A 52 2.11 -13.77 8.00
CA LEU A 52 1.07 -12.76 8.20
C LEU A 52 1.16 -11.73 7.08
N GLU A 53 0.04 -11.48 6.40
CA GLU A 53 -0.10 -10.37 5.45
C GLU A 53 -1.00 -9.31 6.08
N ILE A 54 -0.50 -8.09 6.21
CA ILE A 54 -1.23 -6.95 6.78
C ILE A 54 -1.62 -6.00 5.65
N GLY A 55 -2.90 -5.60 5.60
CA GLY A 55 -3.43 -4.80 4.51
C GLY A 55 -3.50 -5.59 3.21
N ALA A 56 -4.07 -6.79 3.28
CA ALA A 56 -4.05 -7.76 2.18
C ALA A 56 -4.92 -7.36 0.98
N GLY A 57 -5.81 -6.38 1.12
CA GLY A 57 -6.67 -5.87 0.03
C GLY A 57 -7.53 -6.95 -0.60
N ARG A 58 -7.32 -7.24 -1.90
CA ARG A 58 -8.01 -8.33 -2.60
C ARG A 58 -7.40 -9.72 -2.34
N GLY A 59 -6.20 -9.77 -1.77
CA GLY A 59 -5.55 -10.99 -1.31
C GLY A 59 -4.62 -11.68 -2.31
N SER A 60 -4.21 -11.04 -3.39
CA SER A 60 -3.30 -11.65 -4.37
C SER A 60 -2.01 -12.16 -3.76
N MET A 61 -1.42 -11.38 -2.84
CA MET A 61 -0.21 -11.77 -2.13
C MET A 61 -0.49 -12.84 -1.07
N ALA A 62 -1.61 -12.76 -0.34
CA ALA A 62 -2.00 -13.77 0.63
C ALA A 62 -2.21 -15.15 -0.04
N VAL A 63 -2.86 -15.18 -1.21
CA VAL A 63 -3.03 -16.40 -2.01
C VAL A 63 -1.67 -16.93 -2.47
N TRP A 64 -0.81 -16.06 -2.98
CA TRP A 64 0.54 -16.47 -3.39
C TRP A 64 1.34 -17.03 -2.23
N LEU A 65 1.32 -16.37 -1.06
CA LEU A 65 1.98 -16.86 0.16
C LEU A 65 1.43 -18.23 0.57
N ALA A 66 0.10 -18.42 0.55
CA ALA A 66 -0.53 -19.70 0.89
C ALA A 66 -0.06 -20.84 -0.05
N GLN A 67 0.14 -20.54 -1.32
CA GLN A 67 0.72 -21.48 -2.27
C GLN A 67 2.20 -21.81 -1.97
N GLN A 68 3.01 -20.79 -1.59
CA GLN A 68 4.43 -20.99 -1.30
C GLN A 68 4.66 -21.78 -0.01
N VAL A 69 3.90 -21.49 1.03
CA VAL A 69 4.05 -22.22 2.31
C VAL A 69 3.46 -23.64 2.24
N GLY A 70 2.54 -23.90 1.31
CA GLY A 70 1.96 -25.21 1.08
C GLY A 70 1.08 -25.72 2.23
N GLU A 71 0.68 -26.99 2.17
CA GLU A 71 -0.29 -27.60 3.12
C GLU A 71 0.18 -27.61 4.59
N LYS A 72 1.49 -27.62 4.82
CA LYS A 72 2.07 -27.63 6.19
C LYS A 72 2.27 -26.23 6.75
N GLY A 73 2.14 -25.19 5.93
CA GLY A 73 2.24 -23.80 6.32
C GLY A 73 0.86 -23.17 6.56
N GLN A 74 0.87 -21.95 7.03
CA GLN A 74 -0.34 -21.16 7.28
C GLN A 74 -0.11 -19.72 6.90
N VAL A 75 -1.13 -19.08 6.32
CA VAL A 75 -1.18 -17.63 6.11
C VAL A 75 -2.34 -17.04 6.89
N VAL A 76 -2.07 -15.98 7.63
CA VAL A 76 -3.10 -15.09 8.18
C VAL A 76 -3.10 -13.84 7.32
N ALA A 77 -4.23 -13.49 6.74
CA ALA A 77 -4.42 -12.27 5.95
C ALA A 77 -5.34 -11.31 6.70
N THR A 78 -4.89 -10.09 6.91
CA THR A 78 -5.65 -9.07 7.63
C THR A 78 -5.87 -7.83 6.80
N ASP A 79 -7.05 -7.22 6.98
CA ASP A 79 -7.39 -5.92 6.41
C ASP A 79 -8.43 -5.24 7.32
N LEU A 80 -8.66 -3.95 7.13
CA LEU A 80 -9.79 -3.23 7.73
C LEU A 80 -11.12 -3.58 7.05
N ASP A 81 -11.06 -3.86 5.73
CA ASP A 81 -12.19 -4.32 4.94
C ASP A 81 -11.86 -5.69 4.32
N VAL A 82 -12.47 -6.73 4.83
CA VAL A 82 -12.23 -8.12 4.42
C VAL A 82 -13.19 -8.62 3.32
N THR A 83 -14.00 -7.72 2.75
CA THR A 83 -15.05 -8.08 1.76
C THR A 83 -14.51 -8.89 0.57
N TYR A 84 -13.30 -8.57 0.10
CA TYR A 84 -12.67 -9.32 -0.98
C TYR A 84 -12.00 -10.60 -0.46
N LEU A 85 -11.39 -10.54 0.71
CA LEU A 85 -10.66 -11.66 1.30
C LEU A 85 -11.58 -12.82 1.69
N GLU A 86 -12.80 -12.53 2.15
CA GLU A 86 -13.81 -13.56 2.53
C GLU A 86 -14.26 -14.44 1.36
N ARG A 87 -14.01 -14.00 0.12
CA ARG A 87 -14.26 -14.79 -1.09
C ARG A 87 -13.16 -15.83 -1.38
N LEU A 88 -12.04 -15.76 -0.68
CA LEU A 88 -10.92 -16.66 -0.86
C LEU A 88 -11.08 -17.90 0.02
N HIS A 89 -11.13 -19.07 -0.61
CA HIS A 89 -11.33 -20.34 0.08
C HIS A 89 -10.10 -21.24 -0.11
N LEU A 90 -9.08 -21.03 0.74
CA LEU A 90 -7.88 -21.87 0.78
C LEU A 90 -7.75 -22.50 2.19
N PRO A 91 -7.42 -23.81 2.28
CA PRO A 91 -7.42 -24.52 3.57
C PRO A 91 -6.37 -24.01 4.55
N ASN A 92 -5.33 -23.35 4.06
CA ASN A 92 -4.21 -22.79 4.84
C ASN A 92 -4.21 -21.25 4.88
N LEU A 93 -5.33 -20.61 4.52
CA LEU A 93 -5.53 -19.16 4.60
C LEU A 93 -6.60 -18.83 5.65
N ASP A 94 -6.22 -18.03 6.64
CA ASP A 94 -7.09 -17.51 7.70
C ASP A 94 -7.28 -15.99 7.48
N VAL A 95 -8.50 -15.57 7.24
CA VAL A 95 -8.86 -14.17 6.97
C VAL A 95 -9.41 -13.54 8.24
N ARG A 96 -8.87 -12.36 8.60
CA ARG A 96 -9.30 -11.61 9.79
C ARG A 96 -9.44 -10.13 9.52
N ARG A 97 -10.54 -9.54 9.95
CA ARG A 97 -10.62 -8.08 10.09
C ARG A 97 -9.74 -7.66 11.27
N HIS A 98 -8.77 -6.77 11.03
CA HIS A 98 -7.85 -6.31 12.07
C HIS A 98 -7.30 -4.92 11.76
N ASN A 99 -7.36 -4.02 12.75
CA ASN A 99 -6.70 -2.73 12.72
C ASN A 99 -5.37 -2.81 13.49
N ILE A 100 -4.26 -2.70 12.77
CA ILE A 100 -2.92 -2.83 13.35
C ILE A 100 -2.61 -1.81 14.45
N LEU A 101 -3.29 -0.67 14.46
CA LEU A 101 -3.08 0.38 15.46
C LEU A 101 -4.01 0.25 16.67
N GLU A 102 -5.23 -0.25 16.50
CA GLU A 102 -6.27 -0.18 17.52
C GLU A 102 -6.59 -1.53 18.16
N ASP A 103 -6.57 -2.62 17.36
CA ASP A 103 -6.91 -3.93 17.87
C ASP A 103 -5.74 -4.55 18.65
N SER A 104 -6.04 -5.49 19.55
CA SER A 104 -5.01 -6.21 20.32
C SER A 104 -4.13 -7.07 19.40
N ILE A 105 -2.83 -6.81 19.40
CA ILE A 105 -1.84 -7.51 18.58
C ILE A 105 -1.69 -8.99 19.00
N GLU A 106 -2.02 -9.33 20.25
CA GLU A 106 -2.01 -10.68 20.76
C GLU A 106 -2.95 -11.61 19.99
N THR A 107 -4.05 -11.06 19.46
CA THR A 107 -5.02 -11.82 18.66
C THR A 107 -4.43 -12.38 17.36
N LEU A 108 -3.38 -11.76 16.84
CA LEU A 108 -2.65 -12.24 15.67
C LEU A 108 -1.66 -13.36 16.02
N GLY A 109 -1.12 -13.34 17.23
CA GLY A 109 -0.15 -14.33 17.72
C GLY A 109 1.27 -13.77 17.81
N LEU A 110 1.65 -13.37 19.02
CA LEU A 110 2.98 -12.81 19.30
C LEU A 110 4.10 -13.83 19.02
N GLY A 111 5.16 -13.36 18.36
CA GLY A 111 6.37 -14.13 18.11
C GLY A 111 6.16 -15.43 17.33
N SER A 112 5.11 -15.55 16.53
CA SER A 112 4.72 -16.80 15.92
C SER A 112 4.88 -16.85 14.39
N PHE A 113 5.16 -15.72 13.74
CA PHE A 113 5.27 -15.68 12.29
C PHE A 113 6.73 -15.75 11.82
N ASP A 114 7.00 -16.63 10.88
CA ASP A 114 8.28 -16.69 10.16
C ASP A 114 8.49 -15.46 9.31
N MET A 115 7.42 -14.94 8.72
CA MET A 115 7.42 -13.69 7.95
C MET A 115 6.13 -12.91 8.19
N VAL A 116 6.29 -11.60 8.40
CA VAL A 116 5.20 -10.62 8.32
C VAL A 116 5.45 -9.74 7.10
N SER A 117 4.42 -9.50 6.32
CA SER A 117 4.48 -8.84 5.02
C SER A 117 3.42 -7.74 4.93
N LEU A 118 3.82 -6.62 4.32
CA LEU A 118 2.93 -5.49 4.03
C LEU A 118 3.26 -4.94 2.63
N ARG A 119 2.28 -4.27 2.03
CA ARG A 119 2.48 -3.52 0.78
C ARG A 119 1.53 -2.32 0.75
N LEU A 120 2.10 -1.12 0.65
CA LEU A 120 1.34 0.13 0.52
C LEU A 120 0.35 0.35 1.67
N VAL A 121 0.81 0.11 2.91
CA VAL A 121 -0.01 0.22 4.13
C VAL A 121 0.47 1.36 5.03
N LEU A 122 1.77 1.41 5.33
CA LEU A 122 2.27 2.28 6.40
C LEU A 122 2.21 3.77 6.04
N PHE A 123 2.28 4.14 4.78
CA PHE A 123 2.18 5.54 4.35
C PHE A 123 0.83 6.19 4.71
N TRP A 124 -0.21 5.38 4.99
CA TRP A 124 -1.53 5.82 5.46
C TRP A 124 -1.56 6.19 6.95
N LEU A 125 -0.57 5.75 7.72
CA LEU A 125 -0.56 5.81 9.19
C LEU A 125 0.24 7.01 9.69
N VAL A 126 0.04 8.19 9.09
CA VAL A 126 0.78 9.43 9.38
C VAL A 126 0.94 9.63 10.88
N ASP A 127 2.17 9.96 11.30
CA ASP A 127 2.61 10.15 12.69
C ASP A 127 2.56 8.88 13.58
N ARG A 128 2.03 7.75 13.09
CA ARG A 128 1.94 6.48 13.82
C ARG A 128 2.68 5.32 13.14
N GLN A 129 3.46 5.57 12.09
CA GLN A 129 4.15 4.53 11.33
C GLN A 129 5.14 3.74 12.23
N GLU A 130 5.93 4.45 13.04
CA GLU A 130 6.89 3.80 13.95
C GLU A 130 6.16 2.94 15.01
N GLU A 131 5.03 3.42 15.54
CA GLU A 131 4.17 2.66 16.44
C GLU A 131 3.67 1.37 15.77
N ALA A 132 3.14 1.49 14.55
CA ALA A 132 2.67 0.33 13.78
C ALA A 132 3.79 -0.70 13.58
N ILE A 133 4.99 -0.26 13.15
CA ILE A 133 6.14 -1.15 12.96
C ILE A 133 6.51 -1.86 14.27
N ARG A 134 6.55 -1.14 15.40
CA ARG A 134 6.85 -1.74 16.71
C ARG A 134 5.83 -2.81 17.12
N ARG A 135 4.55 -2.59 16.82
CA ARG A 135 3.49 -3.57 17.04
C ARG A 135 3.67 -4.79 16.13
N ILE A 136 3.91 -4.55 14.84
CA ILE A 136 4.11 -5.60 13.83
C ILE A 136 5.31 -6.49 14.19
N VAL A 137 6.41 -5.91 14.61
CA VAL A 137 7.64 -6.64 15.01
C VAL A 137 7.35 -7.65 16.14
N GLN A 138 6.39 -7.37 17.01
CA GLN A 138 6.00 -8.31 18.08
C GLN A 138 5.40 -9.61 17.52
N CYS A 139 4.77 -9.58 16.34
CA CYS A 139 4.23 -10.78 15.68
C CYS A 139 5.34 -11.65 15.06
N VAL A 140 6.44 -11.05 14.60
CA VAL A 140 7.56 -11.76 13.99
C VAL A 140 8.26 -12.60 15.06
N ARG A 141 8.54 -13.89 14.79
CA ARG A 141 9.35 -14.69 15.72
C ARG A 141 10.82 -14.21 15.78
N PRO A 142 11.58 -14.52 16.82
CA PRO A 142 13.02 -14.31 16.80
C PRO A 142 13.68 -14.94 15.55
N GLY A 143 14.50 -14.18 14.84
CA GLY A 143 15.10 -14.57 13.55
C GLY A 143 14.13 -14.65 12.37
N GLY A 144 12.85 -14.32 12.56
CA GLY A 144 11.87 -14.17 11.46
C GLY A 144 12.02 -12.86 10.72
N TRP A 145 11.25 -12.68 9.65
CA TRP A 145 11.37 -11.57 8.70
C TRP A 145 10.17 -10.63 8.77
N LEU A 146 10.46 -9.34 8.71
CA LEU A 146 9.50 -8.30 8.31
C LEU A 146 9.85 -7.84 6.89
N VAL A 147 8.86 -7.81 6.00
CA VAL A 147 9.00 -7.33 4.61
C VAL A 147 7.94 -6.28 4.35
N ASP A 148 8.36 -5.08 3.99
CA ASP A 148 7.45 -4.00 3.64
C ASP A 148 7.82 -3.36 2.31
N GLU A 149 6.80 -2.98 1.54
CA GLU A 149 6.93 -2.25 0.29
C GLU A 149 6.05 -1.01 0.35
N ASP A 150 6.67 0.16 0.28
CA ASP A 150 5.92 1.40 0.28
C ASP A 150 6.46 2.43 -0.72
N GLY A 151 5.59 3.36 -1.12
CA GLY A 151 5.88 4.32 -2.16
C GLY A 151 6.48 5.63 -1.65
N ASP A 152 7.35 6.21 -2.47
CA ASP A 152 7.70 7.61 -2.42
C ASP A 152 6.96 8.33 -3.56
N TRP A 153 5.75 8.76 -3.26
CA TRP A 153 4.83 9.36 -4.23
C TRP A 153 5.29 10.74 -4.69
N GLY A 154 6.08 11.42 -3.89
CA GLY A 154 6.70 12.71 -4.27
C GLY A 154 7.61 12.61 -5.49
N THR A 155 8.02 11.40 -5.85
CA THR A 155 8.92 11.13 -6.99
C THR A 155 8.19 10.86 -8.31
N VAL A 156 6.86 10.85 -8.34
CA VAL A 156 6.09 10.78 -9.59
C VAL A 156 6.26 12.09 -10.34
N VAL A 157 7.02 12.08 -11.42
CA VAL A 157 7.36 13.28 -12.18
C VAL A 157 7.27 13.05 -13.69
N PRO A 158 6.81 14.06 -14.46
CA PRO A 158 6.95 14.06 -15.91
C PRO A 158 8.43 14.04 -16.30
N VAL A 159 8.78 13.24 -17.30
CA VAL A 159 10.17 13.16 -17.80
C VAL A 159 10.37 13.84 -19.17
N ASN A 160 9.29 14.23 -19.83
CA ASN A 160 9.35 14.99 -21.08
C ASN A 160 9.16 16.50 -20.80
N PRO A 161 10.24 17.29 -20.75
CA PRO A 161 10.14 18.73 -20.46
C PRO A 161 9.48 19.54 -21.60
N PHE A 162 9.35 18.95 -22.79
CA PHE A 162 8.74 19.58 -23.95
C PHE A 162 7.23 19.34 -24.03
N HIS A 163 6.68 18.47 -23.19
CA HIS A 163 5.25 18.24 -23.15
C HIS A 163 4.54 19.41 -22.45
N PRO A 164 3.48 20.00 -23.06
CA PRO A 164 2.87 21.24 -22.55
C PRO A 164 2.28 21.13 -21.14
N LEU A 165 1.94 19.93 -20.70
CA LEU A 165 1.38 19.70 -19.36
C LEU A 165 2.42 19.37 -18.29
N SER A 166 3.69 19.11 -18.65
CA SER A 166 4.70 18.63 -17.71
C SER A 166 4.98 19.61 -16.58
N GLU A 167 5.25 20.86 -16.91
CA GLU A 167 5.55 21.89 -15.91
C GLU A 167 4.37 22.10 -14.95
N ARG A 168 3.16 22.24 -15.52
CA ARG A 168 1.96 22.50 -14.72
C ARG A 168 1.60 21.33 -13.82
N TYR A 169 1.72 20.09 -14.32
CA TYR A 169 1.55 18.88 -13.50
C TYR A 169 2.51 18.90 -12.30
N GLN A 170 3.80 19.15 -12.56
CA GLN A 170 4.82 19.15 -11.54
C GLN A 170 4.61 20.26 -10.51
N GLN A 171 4.17 21.45 -10.92
CA GLN A 171 3.85 22.53 -10.00
C GLN A 171 2.71 22.19 -9.06
N VAL A 172 1.63 21.58 -9.54
CA VAL A 172 0.52 21.14 -8.69
C VAL A 172 0.96 20.01 -7.76
N TRP A 173 1.68 19.02 -8.31
CA TRP A 173 2.13 17.85 -7.56
C TRP A 173 3.08 18.19 -6.39
N LYS A 174 4.02 19.12 -6.61
CA LYS A 174 5.02 19.53 -5.60
C LYS A 174 4.49 20.45 -4.50
N LYS A 175 3.31 21.01 -4.63
CA LYS A 175 2.75 21.90 -3.58
C LYS A 175 2.59 21.24 -2.22
N GLY A 176 2.70 19.92 -2.11
CA GLY A 176 2.72 19.18 -0.83
C GLY A 176 1.40 19.21 -0.03
N GLU A 177 0.66 20.30 -0.10
CA GLU A 177 -0.63 20.49 0.57
C GLU A 177 -1.68 19.44 0.16
N TRP A 178 -1.51 18.90 -1.04
CA TRP A 178 -2.41 17.93 -1.62
C TRP A 178 -2.43 16.60 -0.85
N TRP A 179 -1.25 16.14 -0.38
CA TRP A 179 -1.08 14.92 0.39
C TRP A 179 -1.38 15.12 1.88
N ALA A 180 -0.84 16.20 2.47
CA ALA A 180 -1.01 16.52 3.88
C ALA A 180 -2.49 16.66 4.27
N ALA A 181 -3.30 17.29 3.40
CA ALA A 181 -4.74 17.43 3.61
C ALA A 181 -5.50 16.09 3.63
N ARG A 182 -4.88 14.99 3.22
CA ARG A 182 -5.46 13.64 3.17
C ARG A 182 -4.90 12.69 4.22
N GLY A 183 -3.97 13.16 5.06
CA GLY A 183 -3.34 12.32 6.06
C GLY A 183 -2.45 11.23 5.48
N TYR A 184 -1.77 11.49 4.32
CA TYR A 184 -0.75 10.61 3.76
C TYR A 184 0.63 11.16 3.98
N ASP A 185 1.59 10.28 4.17
CA ASP A 185 3.01 10.60 4.07
C ASP A 185 3.52 10.24 2.67
N PRO A 186 3.61 11.21 1.74
CA PRO A 186 3.99 10.92 0.36
C PRO A 186 5.44 10.47 0.21
N GLU A 187 6.27 10.71 1.22
CA GLU A 187 7.70 10.38 1.21
C GLU A 187 8.03 9.22 2.13
N PHE A 188 7.01 8.46 2.54
CA PHE A 188 7.18 7.43 3.56
C PHE A 188 8.16 6.33 3.12
N GLY A 189 8.07 5.83 1.89
CA GLY A 189 8.89 4.72 1.43
C GLY A 189 10.39 4.90 1.71
N ARG A 190 10.93 6.09 1.52
CA ARG A 190 12.36 6.39 1.77
C ARG A 190 12.76 6.31 3.24
N LYS A 191 11.79 6.36 4.17
CA LYS A 191 12.01 6.33 5.63
C LYS A 191 12.12 4.91 6.18
N LEU A 192 11.66 3.90 5.43
CA LEU A 192 11.58 2.50 5.87
C LEU A 192 12.88 1.97 6.51
N PRO A 193 14.09 2.10 5.90
CA PRO A 193 15.29 1.52 6.50
C PRO A 193 15.58 2.10 7.89
N VAL A 194 15.42 3.41 8.05
CA VAL A 194 15.67 4.10 9.30
C VAL A 194 14.65 3.70 10.37
N LEU A 195 13.37 3.59 9.99
CA LEU A 195 12.32 3.16 10.91
C LEU A 195 12.50 1.70 11.34
N PHE A 196 12.93 0.84 10.45
CA PHE A 196 13.25 -0.56 10.77
C PHE A 196 14.38 -0.65 11.78
N GLU A 197 15.45 0.12 11.58
CA GLU A 197 16.57 0.21 12.53
C GLU A 197 16.11 0.72 13.91
N ARG A 198 15.34 1.81 13.94
CA ARG A 198 14.76 2.38 15.17
C ARG A 198 13.83 1.42 15.91
N CYS A 199 13.20 0.50 15.20
CA CYS A 199 12.35 -0.54 15.76
C CYS A 199 13.11 -1.80 16.17
N GLY A 200 14.46 -1.80 16.12
CA GLY A 200 15.32 -2.88 16.59
C GLY A 200 15.46 -4.05 15.63
N LEU A 201 15.03 -3.89 14.38
CA LEU A 201 15.26 -4.88 13.33
C LEU A 201 16.72 -4.89 12.89
N ARG A 202 17.21 -6.03 12.41
CA ARG A 202 18.59 -6.27 11.99
C ARG A 202 18.65 -6.84 10.58
N ASP A 203 19.85 -6.92 10.02
CA ASP A 203 20.09 -7.45 8.67
C ASP A 203 19.20 -6.78 7.62
N ILE A 204 19.08 -5.45 7.75
CA ILE A 204 18.21 -4.63 6.91
C ILE A 204 18.72 -4.66 5.47
N ARG A 205 17.86 -5.10 4.56
CA ARG A 205 18.06 -5.06 3.12
C ARG A 205 17.07 -4.08 2.53
N HIS A 206 17.53 -3.20 1.70
CA HIS A 206 16.70 -2.17 1.09
C HIS A 206 16.93 -2.14 -0.43
N GLU A 207 15.84 -2.10 -1.16
CA GLU A 207 15.80 -1.92 -2.61
C GLU A 207 14.87 -0.74 -2.92
N ALA A 208 15.27 0.10 -3.85
CA ALA A 208 14.43 1.19 -4.36
C ALA A 208 14.39 1.09 -5.89
N SER A 209 13.20 1.15 -6.47
CA SER A 209 13.03 1.03 -7.92
C SER A 209 11.92 1.93 -8.45
N ALA A 210 12.16 2.49 -9.63
CA ALA A 210 11.18 3.25 -10.40
C ALA A 210 11.37 2.94 -11.90
N GLU A 211 10.32 3.18 -12.68
CA GLU A 211 10.31 3.00 -14.12
C GLU A 211 9.96 4.31 -14.83
N VAL A 212 10.38 4.44 -16.08
CA VAL A 212 9.94 5.52 -16.96
C VAL A 212 8.99 4.93 -17.98
N LEU A 213 7.74 5.36 -17.93
CA LEU A 213 6.63 4.77 -18.68
C LEU A 213 5.81 5.84 -19.39
N ARG A 214 4.98 5.41 -20.33
CA ARG A 214 3.93 6.25 -20.93
C ARG A 214 2.70 6.30 -20.02
N ALA A 215 1.97 7.41 -20.05
CA ALA A 215 0.71 7.57 -19.33
C ALA A 215 -0.31 6.47 -19.64
N THR A 216 -0.32 5.96 -20.86
CA THR A 216 -1.21 4.87 -21.30
C THR A 216 -0.77 3.46 -20.85
N SER A 217 0.34 3.35 -20.12
CA SER A 217 0.77 2.08 -19.53
C SER A 217 -0.19 1.62 -18.42
N PRO A 218 -0.19 0.33 -18.03
CA PRO A 218 -0.99 -0.15 -16.91
C PRO A 218 -0.78 0.68 -15.63
N TRP A 219 0.46 1.06 -15.33
CA TRP A 219 0.78 1.89 -14.18
C TRP A 219 0.13 3.29 -14.28
N GLY A 220 0.19 3.92 -15.45
CA GLY A 220 -0.44 5.23 -15.69
C GLY A 220 -1.96 5.16 -15.58
N GLN A 221 -2.58 4.09 -16.06
CA GLN A 221 -4.02 3.88 -15.95
C GLN A 221 -4.45 3.64 -14.49
N TRP A 222 -3.70 2.84 -13.73
CA TRP A 222 -3.92 2.69 -12.32
C TRP A 222 -3.81 4.02 -11.55
N TRP A 223 -2.81 4.83 -11.94
CA TRP A 223 -2.60 6.14 -11.32
C TRP A 223 -3.74 7.11 -11.62
N LEU A 224 -4.23 7.14 -12.87
CA LEU A 224 -5.41 7.91 -13.24
C LEU A 224 -6.63 7.48 -12.43
N GLN A 225 -6.92 6.17 -12.37
CA GLN A 225 -8.04 5.65 -11.57
C GLN A 225 -7.89 6.03 -10.08
N THR A 226 -6.67 6.00 -9.53
CA THR A 226 -6.40 6.42 -8.16
C THR A 226 -6.75 7.90 -7.95
N LEU A 227 -6.32 8.78 -8.85
CA LEU A 227 -6.66 10.21 -8.79
C LEU A 227 -8.17 10.47 -8.91
N GLU A 228 -8.86 9.73 -9.77
CA GLU A 228 -10.31 9.83 -9.95
C GLU A 228 -11.09 9.35 -8.71
N VAL A 229 -10.66 8.25 -8.12
CA VAL A 229 -11.25 7.76 -6.85
C VAL A 229 -11.06 8.78 -5.74
N MET A 230 -9.87 9.36 -5.62
CA MET A 230 -9.57 10.41 -4.65
C MET A 230 -10.43 11.67 -4.87
N ARG A 231 -10.59 12.11 -6.13
CA ARG A 231 -11.49 13.22 -6.48
C ARG A 231 -12.92 12.96 -6.04
N ALA A 232 -13.42 11.77 -6.34
CA ALA A 232 -14.78 11.40 -5.99
C ALA A 232 -15.01 11.27 -4.48
N THR A 233 -13.99 10.83 -3.75
CA THR A 233 -14.03 10.78 -2.28
C THR A 233 -14.09 12.19 -1.68
N ASP A 234 -13.29 13.13 -2.20
CA ASP A 234 -13.33 14.53 -1.79
C ASP A 234 -14.70 15.18 -2.08
N GLU A 235 -15.30 14.83 -3.21
CA GLU A 235 -16.63 15.31 -3.58
C GLU A 235 -17.71 14.78 -2.63
N ALA A 236 -17.68 13.48 -2.37
CA ALA A 236 -18.64 12.84 -1.45
C ALA A 236 -18.50 13.36 -0.01
N ALA A 237 -17.29 13.70 0.42
CA ALA A 237 -17.02 14.31 1.71
C ALA A 237 -17.35 15.81 1.79
N GLY A 238 -17.72 16.43 0.66
CA GLY A 238 -18.01 17.88 0.60
C GLY A 238 -16.80 18.80 0.77
N VAL A 239 -15.58 18.26 0.62
CA VAL A 239 -14.31 19.01 0.78
C VAL A 239 -13.69 19.45 -0.56
N LEU A 240 -14.33 19.12 -1.68
CA LEU A 240 -13.85 19.44 -3.02
C LEU A 240 -14.15 20.90 -3.40
N THR A 241 -13.22 21.80 -3.09
CA THR A 241 -13.30 23.22 -3.49
C THR A 241 -13.08 23.40 -4.99
N GLU A 242 -13.47 24.57 -5.54
CA GLU A 242 -13.24 24.92 -6.96
C GLU A 242 -11.72 24.93 -7.30
N ALA A 243 -10.88 25.41 -6.39
CA ALA A 243 -9.42 25.37 -6.57
C ALA A 243 -8.93 23.92 -6.68
N ARG A 244 -9.43 23.03 -5.83
CA ARG A 244 -9.07 21.61 -5.82
C ARG A 244 -9.58 20.87 -7.06
N ARG A 245 -10.76 21.22 -7.57
CA ARG A 245 -11.25 20.69 -8.86
C ARG A 245 -10.27 20.99 -9.99
N LYS A 246 -9.78 22.22 -10.08
CA LYS A 246 -8.78 22.63 -11.08
C LYS A 246 -7.45 21.91 -10.93
N GLU A 247 -7.03 21.63 -9.70
CA GLU A 247 -5.83 20.81 -9.44
C GLU A 247 -6.02 19.38 -9.93
N TYR A 248 -7.16 18.74 -9.65
CA TYR A 248 -7.48 17.42 -10.20
C TYR A 248 -7.52 17.41 -11.72
N ASP A 249 -8.09 18.43 -12.37
CA ASP A 249 -8.11 18.52 -13.84
C ASP A 249 -6.68 18.56 -14.39
N VAL A 250 -5.78 19.29 -13.75
CA VAL A 250 -4.35 19.30 -14.11
C VAL A 250 -3.69 17.95 -13.91
N LEU A 251 -4.01 17.28 -12.81
CA LEU A 251 -3.37 16.00 -12.46
C LEU A 251 -3.91 14.82 -13.28
N THR A 252 -5.17 14.86 -13.71
CA THR A 252 -5.79 13.74 -14.47
C THR A 252 -5.61 13.86 -15.97
N THR A 253 -5.58 15.08 -16.53
CA THR A 253 -5.54 15.33 -17.98
C THR A 253 -4.39 14.60 -18.71
N PRO A 254 -3.13 14.57 -18.19
CA PRO A 254 -2.03 13.97 -18.94
C PRO A 254 -2.14 12.46 -19.15
N TRP A 255 -2.90 11.78 -18.30
CA TRP A 255 -2.90 10.30 -18.26
C TRP A 255 -3.68 9.64 -19.42
N SER A 256 -4.41 10.41 -20.20
CA SER A 256 -5.03 9.97 -21.46
C SER A 256 -4.12 10.21 -22.68
N ASP A 257 -3.01 10.93 -22.53
CA ASP A 257 -2.12 11.30 -23.62
C ASP A 257 -0.96 10.31 -23.77
N ALA A 258 -0.93 9.57 -24.89
CA ALA A 258 0.13 8.60 -25.15
C ALA A 258 1.52 9.23 -25.35
N SER A 259 1.62 10.54 -25.56
CA SER A 259 2.89 11.27 -25.65
C SER A 259 3.42 11.72 -24.28
N PHE A 260 2.61 11.63 -23.23
CA PHE A 260 3.05 11.96 -21.88
C PHE A 260 3.87 10.81 -21.26
N TRP A 261 5.12 11.11 -20.95
CA TRP A 261 6.03 10.20 -20.27
C TRP A 261 6.28 10.66 -18.86
N PHE A 262 6.35 9.71 -17.95
CA PHE A 262 6.56 9.98 -16.52
C PHE A 262 7.48 8.93 -15.88
N GLN A 263 8.13 9.32 -14.80
CA GLN A 263 8.73 8.39 -13.84
C GLN A 263 7.67 7.98 -12.84
N THR A 264 7.56 6.69 -12.57
CA THR A 264 6.68 6.14 -11.51
C THR A 264 7.14 6.59 -10.12
N ALA A 265 6.31 6.40 -9.11
CA ALA A 265 6.80 6.48 -7.74
C ALA A 265 8.00 5.55 -7.56
N VAL A 266 8.99 6.00 -6.80
CA VAL A 266 10.03 5.10 -6.31
C VAL A 266 9.39 4.19 -5.26
N ILE A 267 9.37 2.89 -5.54
CA ILE A 267 8.91 1.88 -4.58
C ILE A 267 10.11 1.40 -3.78
N HIS A 268 10.06 1.65 -2.50
CA HIS A 268 11.04 1.20 -1.53
C HIS A 268 10.57 -0.13 -0.95
N ALA A 269 11.41 -1.13 -1.04
CA ALA A 269 11.18 -2.42 -0.40
C ALA A 269 12.25 -2.63 0.67
N CYS A 270 11.82 -2.90 1.87
CA CYS A 270 12.68 -3.14 3.00
C CYS A 270 12.38 -4.51 3.58
N SER A 271 13.40 -5.33 3.80
CA SER A 271 13.29 -6.58 4.52
C SER A 271 14.32 -6.63 5.64
N ALA A 272 13.93 -7.12 6.80
CA ALA A 272 14.81 -7.20 7.95
C ALA A 272 14.41 -8.32 8.89
N GLN A 273 15.33 -8.76 9.74
CA GLN A 273 15.08 -9.79 10.74
C GLN A 273 14.80 -9.20 12.11
N ARG A 274 13.87 -9.83 12.83
CA ARG A 274 13.74 -9.60 14.26
C ARG A 274 14.95 -10.23 14.97
N GLY A 275 15.66 -9.45 15.80
CA GLY A 275 16.72 -9.97 16.68
C GLY A 275 16.20 -11.05 17.63
N ASN A 276 17.12 -11.83 18.19
CA ASN A 276 16.83 -12.86 19.20
C ASN A 276 16.38 -12.24 20.52
#